data_eb8dccf8823d5939f8ad1344e336b480
#
_entry.id   eb8dccf8823d5939f8ad1344e336b480
#
_cell.length_a   1.000
_cell.length_b   1.000
_cell.length_c   1.000
_cell.angle_alpha   90.00
_cell.angle_beta   90.00
_cell.angle_gamma   90.00
#
_symmetry.space_group_name_H-M   'P 1'
#
loop_
_entity.id
_entity.type
_entity.pdbx_description
1 polymer ?
#
loop_
_entity_poly.entity_id
_entity_poly.type
_entity_poly.pdbx_seq_one_letter_code
_entity_poly.pdbx_strand_id
1 'polypeptide(L)'
;MTTELFSTYSYLLDRTARKVKQYAQRRFNAQNYDITVDQWVIIKHLNQNNDLNQTQLAEITGKDNPTLTRIIDLLCKKSLTERRINPLDRRCFTVHLTDQGNKKISEWTPKMAEIRMKAWENLTEEDYKNLKRILDRIYSNLDT
;
A
#
# COMPACT_ATOMS: atom_id res chain seq x y z
N MET A 1 -17.04 13.96 -27.70
CA MET A 1 -17.05 13.31 -26.38
C MET A 1 -17.50 14.35 -25.37
N THR A 2 -18.59 14.07 -24.67
CA THR A 2 -19.15 15.02 -23.70
C THR A 2 -18.46 14.90 -22.35
N THR A 3 -18.20 16.03 -21.71
CA THR A 3 -17.57 16.05 -20.39
C THR A 3 -18.44 15.37 -19.33
N GLU A 4 -19.75 15.32 -19.54
CA GLU A 4 -20.68 14.66 -18.62
C GLU A 4 -20.41 13.17 -18.46
N LEU A 5 -19.96 12.50 -19.52
CA LEU A 5 -19.63 11.07 -19.47
C LEU A 5 -18.61 10.74 -18.41
N PHE A 6 -17.71 11.69 -18.16
CA PHE A 6 -16.60 11.47 -17.20
C PHE A 6 -16.85 12.08 -15.83
N SER A 7 -18.02 12.68 -15.59
CA SER A 7 -18.27 13.46 -14.37
C SER A 7 -18.19 12.67 -13.08
N THR A 8 -18.40 11.35 -13.13
CA THR A 8 -18.42 10.50 -11.94
C THR A 8 -17.17 9.67 -11.73
N TYR A 9 -16.15 9.78 -12.61
CA TYR A 9 -15.02 8.86 -12.56
C TYR A 9 -14.23 8.97 -11.24
N SER A 10 -14.02 10.19 -10.74
CA SER A 10 -13.27 10.39 -9.51
C SER A 10 -14.02 9.84 -8.30
N TYR A 11 -15.35 10.00 -8.27
CA TYR A 11 -16.20 9.40 -7.25
C TYR A 11 -16.11 7.87 -7.29
N LEU A 12 -16.16 7.28 -8.49
CA LEU A 12 -16.05 5.82 -8.65
C LEU A 12 -14.72 5.29 -8.15
N LEU A 13 -13.63 5.98 -8.47
CA LEU A 13 -12.30 5.63 -8.00
C LEU A 13 -12.22 5.69 -6.47
N ASP A 14 -12.66 6.79 -5.89
CA ASP A 14 -12.59 7.03 -4.46
C ASP A 14 -13.44 6.02 -3.67
N ARG A 15 -14.71 5.84 -4.03
CA ARG A 15 -15.58 4.90 -3.31
C ARG A 15 -15.06 3.47 -3.39
N THR A 16 -14.53 3.08 -4.56
CA THR A 16 -14.04 1.72 -4.75
C THR A 16 -12.76 1.48 -3.95
N ALA A 17 -11.83 2.44 -3.98
CA ALA A 17 -10.60 2.34 -3.18
C ALA A 17 -10.92 2.23 -1.68
N ARG A 18 -11.87 3.04 -1.19
CA ARG A 18 -12.30 2.96 0.22
C ARG A 18 -12.91 1.60 0.55
N LYS A 19 -13.76 1.07 -0.35
CA LYS A 19 -14.41 -0.23 -0.15
C LYS A 19 -13.37 -1.35 -0.09
N VAL A 20 -12.40 -1.34 -0.99
CA VAL A 20 -11.30 -2.30 -1.02
C VAL A 20 -10.56 -2.31 0.33
N LYS A 21 -10.20 -1.13 0.82
CA LYS A 21 -9.49 -0.98 2.09
C LYS A 21 -10.34 -1.44 3.27
N GLN A 22 -11.61 -1.04 3.31
CA GLN A 22 -12.53 -1.41 4.39
C GLN A 22 -12.74 -2.93 4.46
N TYR A 23 -12.91 -3.57 3.30
CA TYR A 23 -13.06 -5.02 3.25
C TYR A 23 -11.81 -5.72 3.80
N ALA A 24 -10.64 -5.32 3.33
CA ALA A 24 -9.39 -5.90 3.80
C ALA A 24 -9.22 -5.72 5.31
N GLN A 25 -9.50 -4.52 5.83
CA GLN A 25 -9.37 -4.25 7.27
C GLN A 25 -10.34 -5.10 8.10
N ARG A 26 -11.56 -5.29 7.64
CA ARG A 26 -12.51 -6.18 8.32
C ARG A 26 -12.02 -7.61 8.35
N ARG A 27 -11.42 -8.07 7.25
CA ARG A 27 -10.86 -9.43 7.20
C ARG A 27 -9.65 -9.59 8.13
N PHE A 28 -8.78 -8.58 8.19
CA PHE A 28 -7.66 -8.57 9.12
C PHE A 28 -8.16 -8.66 10.55
N ASN A 29 -9.16 -7.86 10.91
CA ASN A 29 -9.74 -7.85 12.25
C ASN A 29 -10.38 -9.19 12.60
N ALA A 30 -11.14 -9.77 11.68
CA ALA A 30 -11.84 -11.04 11.89
C ALA A 30 -10.88 -12.21 12.11
N GLN A 31 -9.67 -12.15 11.53
CA GLN A 31 -8.66 -13.19 11.66
C GLN A 31 -7.59 -12.85 12.71
N ASN A 32 -7.79 -11.76 13.45
CA ASN A 32 -6.89 -11.30 14.50
C ASN A 32 -5.45 -11.06 14.01
N TYR A 33 -5.29 -10.56 12.79
CA TYR A 33 -3.97 -10.16 12.32
C TYR A 33 -3.51 -8.91 13.08
N ASP A 34 -2.33 -8.99 13.66
CA ASP A 34 -1.74 -7.88 14.41
C ASP A 34 -1.08 -6.88 13.46
N ILE A 35 -1.85 -6.44 12.47
CA ILE A 35 -1.40 -5.47 11.48
C ILE A 35 -2.61 -4.79 10.84
N THR A 36 -2.46 -3.51 10.51
CA THR A 36 -3.48 -2.77 9.75
C THR A 36 -3.19 -2.85 8.26
N VAL A 37 -4.19 -2.53 7.44
CA VAL A 37 -4.00 -2.44 5.98
C VAL A 37 -2.93 -1.41 5.63
N ASP A 38 -2.91 -0.26 6.30
CA ASP A 38 -1.90 0.78 6.06
C ASP A 38 -0.49 0.28 6.40
N GLN A 39 -0.34 -0.46 7.49
CA GLN A 39 0.94 -1.08 7.86
C GLN A 39 1.37 -2.13 6.85
N TRP A 40 0.43 -2.95 6.39
CA TRP A 40 0.71 -3.97 5.38
C TRP A 40 1.25 -3.37 4.09
N VAL A 41 0.66 -2.27 3.62
CA VAL A 41 1.11 -1.59 2.41
C VAL A 41 2.57 -1.15 2.52
N ILE A 42 2.97 -0.59 3.66
CA ILE A 42 4.36 -0.19 3.90
C ILE A 42 5.28 -1.42 3.85
N ILE A 43 4.93 -2.48 4.57
CA ILE A 43 5.73 -3.72 4.62
C ILE A 43 5.89 -4.30 3.22
N LYS A 44 4.82 -4.34 2.45
CA LYS A 44 4.82 -4.88 1.09
C LYS A 44 5.78 -4.10 0.19
N HIS A 45 5.77 -2.78 0.25
CA HIS A 45 6.69 -1.95 -0.54
C HIS A 45 8.13 -2.15 -0.11
N LEU A 46 8.38 -2.27 1.19
CA LEU A 46 9.73 -2.54 1.71
C LEU A 46 10.23 -3.92 1.29
N ASN A 47 9.35 -4.89 1.14
CA ASN A 47 9.72 -6.21 0.64
C ASN A 47 10.19 -6.17 -0.81
N GLN A 48 9.63 -5.26 -1.61
CA GLN A 48 10.02 -5.08 -2.99
C GLN A 48 11.28 -4.22 -3.14
N ASN A 49 11.49 -3.27 -2.24
CA ASN A 49 12.64 -2.39 -2.23
C ASN A 49 12.95 -1.98 -0.79
N ASN A 50 13.97 -2.60 -0.20
CA ASN A 50 14.27 -2.51 1.23
C ASN A 50 15.18 -1.33 1.61
N ASP A 51 15.27 -0.31 0.76
CA ASP A 51 16.11 0.87 1.02
C ASP A 51 15.32 2.18 0.85
N LEU A 52 14.00 2.12 1.03
CA LEU A 52 13.16 3.31 0.84
C LEU A 52 13.32 4.27 2.01
N ASN A 53 13.48 5.55 1.68
CA ASN A 53 13.42 6.61 2.67
C ASN A 53 11.96 7.05 2.90
N GLN A 54 11.77 7.92 3.88
CA GLN A 54 10.41 8.36 4.24
C GLN A 54 9.75 9.15 3.11
N THR A 55 10.50 9.97 2.39
CA THR A 55 9.97 10.73 1.25
C THR A 55 9.44 9.82 0.16
N GLN A 56 10.22 8.78 -0.17
CA GLN A 56 9.81 7.78 -1.17
C GLN A 56 8.56 7.02 -0.72
N LEU A 57 8.50 6.63 0.56
CA LEU A 57 7.33 5.95 1.11
C LEU A 57 6.08 6.85 1.10
N ALA A 58 6.25 8.14 1.38
CA ALA A 58 5.16 9.10 1.32
C ALA A 58 4.60 9.22 -0.11
N GLU A 59 5.46 9.31 -1.11
CA GLU A 59 5.05 9.34 -2.52
C GLU A 59 4.30 8.08 -2.93
N ILE A 60 4.84 6.92 -2.60
CA ILE A 60 4.24 5.63 -2.96
C ILE A 60 2.87 5.45 -2.32
N THR A 61 2.73 5.83 -1.06
CA THR A 61 1.51 5.58 -0.29
C THR A 61 0.49 6.72 -0.37
N GLY A 62 0.91 7.90 -0.84
CA GLY A 62 0.06 9.09 -0.87
C GLY A 62 -0.27 9.65 0.51
N LYS A 63 0.47 9.24 1.55
CA LYS A 63 0.25 9.69 2.92
C LYS A 63 1.12 10.90 3.24
N ASP A 64 0.61 11.77 4.13
CA ASP A 64 1.41 12.88 4.64
C ASP A 64 2.49 12.36 5.60
N ASN A 65 3.51 13.19 5.85
CA ASN A 65 4.65 12.80 6.67
C ASN A 65 4.28 12.46 8.12
N PRO A 66 3.44 13.24 8.83
CA PRO A 66 3.05 12.89 10.20
C PRO A 66 2.34 11.54 10.29
N THR A 67 1.42 11.24 9.37
CA THR A 67 0.71 9.95 9.32
C THR A 67 1.69 8.81 9.08
N LEU A 68 2.57 8.99 8.09
CA LEU A 68 3.56 7.97 7.74
C LEU A 68 4.53 7.70 8.90
N THR A 69 5.02 8.76 9.56
CA THR A 69 5.90 8.63 10.72
C THR A 69 5.26 7.78 11.81
N ARG A 70 3.99 8.01 12.09
CA ARG A 70 3.24 7.25 13.10
C ARG A 70 3.13 5.77 12.71
N ILE A 71 2.84 5.49 11.44
CA ILE A 71 2.75 4.10 10.95
C ILE A 71 4.10 3.39 11.09
N ILE A 72 5.18 4.04 10.67
CA ILE A 72 6.53 3.48 10.77
C ILE A 72 6.92 3.27 12.23
N ASP A 73 6.61 4.22 13.12
CA ASP A 73 6.89 4.10 14.55
C ASP A 73 6.21 2.86 15.14
N LEU A 74 4.95 2.60 14.78
CA LEU A 74 4.22 1.42 15.22
C LEU A 74 4.83 0.13 14.67
N LEU A 75 5.27 0.13 13.41
CA LEU A 75 5.94 -1.02 12.82
C LEU A 75 7.28 -1.31 13.49
N CYS A 76 8.04 -0.27 13.82
CA CYS A 76 9.29 -0.42 14.56
C CYS A 76 9.03 -0.95 15.97
N LYS A 77 7.97 -0.47 16.63
CA LYS A 77 7.56 -0.95 17.95
C LYS A 77 7.19 -2.43 17.93
N LYS A 78 6.62 -2.90 16.84
CA LYS A 78 6.31 -4.32 16.64
C LYS A 78 7.52 -5.15 16.20
N SER A 79 8.67 -4.53 16.05
CA SER A 79 9.91 -5.17 15.59
C SER A 79 9.84 -5.71 14.15
N LEU A 80 8.93 -5.18 13.33
CA LEU A 80 8.78 -5.59 11.93
C LEU A 80 9.67 -4.78 10.99
N THR A 81 10.00 -3.55 11.40
CA THR A 81 10.88 -2.66 10.65
C THR A 81 11.90 -2.02 11.58
N GLU A 82 12.95 -1.46 10.97
CA GLU A 82 13.94 -0.66 11.68
C GLU A 82 14.35 0.51 10.80
N ARG A 83 14.73 1.61 11.44
CA ARG A 83 15.32 2.77 10.75
C ARG A 83 16.83 2.65 10.77
N ARG A 84 17.46 2.95 9.63
CA ARG A 84 18.92 3.02 9.53
C ARG A 84 19.30 4.42 9.08
N ILE A 85 20.23 5.02 9.80
CA ILE A 85 20.74 6.36 9.48
C ILE A 85 21.58 6.26 8.20
N ASN A 86 21.38 7.21 7.28
CA ASN A 86 22.22 7.33 6.10
C ASN A 86 23.62 7.80 6.54
N PRO A 87 24.68 7.02 6.25
CA PRO A 87 26.05 7.41 6.66
C PRO A 87 26.51 8.73 6.04
N LEU A 88 25.94 9.08 4.86
CA LEU A 88 26.31 10.29 4.13
C LEU A 88 25.51 11.52 4.57
N ASP A 89 24.35 11.33 5.19
CA ASP A 89 23.52 12.41 5.72
C ASP A 89 22.71 11.91 6.91
N ARG A 90 23.16 12.27 8.13
CA ARG A 90 22.54 11.83 9.38
C ARG A 90 21.14 12.36 9.62
N ARG A 91 20.69 13.35 8.82
CA ARG A 91 19.34 13.86 8.88
C ARG A 91 18.34 13.00 8.12
N CYS A 92 18.86 12.08 7.31
CA CYS A 92 18.07 11.16 6.51
C CYS A 92 18.22 9.75 7.05
N PHE A 93 17.13 8.98 6.99
CA PHE A 93 17.17 7.57 7.32
C PHE A 93 16.39 6.77 6.29
N THR A 94 16.73 5.49 6.16
CA THR A 94 16.00 4.52 5.37
C THR A 94 15.26 3.58 6.30
N VAL A 95 14.18 2.97 5.80
CA VAL A 95 13.38 2.01 6.56
C VAL A 95 13.61 0.62 5.98
N HIS A 96 13.86 -0.34 6.85
CA HIS A 96 14.19 -1.71 6.46
C HIS A 96 13.31 -2.71 7.19
N LEU A 97 13.02 -3.82 6.53
CA LEU A 97 12.39 -4.96 7.18
C LEU A 97 13.41 -5.66 8.07
N THR A 98 12.97 -6.07 9.25
CA THR A 98 13.74 -6.97 10.11
C THR A 98 13.56 -8.41 9.65
N ASP A 99 14.31 -9.35 10.22
CA ASP A 99 14.09 -10.79 9.98
C ASP A 99 12.67 -11.19 10.37
N GLN A 100 12.16 -10.64 11.46
CA GLN A 100 10.78 -10.87 11.89
C GLN A 100 9.78 -10.32 10.88
N GLY A 101 10.04 -9.15 10.32
CA GLY A 101 9.23 -8.56 9.27
C GLY A 101 9.17 -9.44 8.03
N ASN A 102 10.31 -9.97 7.61
CA ASN A 102 10.38 -10.91 6.47
C ASN A 102 9.59 -12.19 6.73
N LYS A 103 9.67 -12.73 7.94
CA LYS A 103 8.88 -13.92 8.31
C LYS A 103 7.39 -13.64 8.24
N LYS A 104 6.95 -12.49 8.72
CA LYS A 104 5.54 -12.10 8.69
C LYS A 104 5.03 -11.93 7.27
N ILE A 105 5.83 -11.37 6.38
CA ILE A 105 5.47 -11.25 4.97
C ILE A 105 5.23 -12.64 4.37
N SER A 106 6.12 -13.57 4.59
CA SER A 106 5.97 -14.94 4.09
C SER A 106 4.70 -15.61 4.63
N GLU A 107 4.38 -15.38 5.88
CA GLU A 107 3.19 -15.92 6.53
C GLU A 107 1.90 -15.31 5.98
N TRP A 108 1.88 -13.99 5.79
CA TRP A 108 0.66 -13.26 5.43
C TRP A 108 0.38 -13.18 3.94
N THR A 109 1.40 -13.31 3.09
CA THR A 109 1.23 -13.15 1.63
C THR A 109 0.14 -14.05 1.04
N PRO A 110 0.07 -15.35 1.36
CA PRO A 110 -1.03 -16.19 0.84
C PRO A 110 -2.41 -15.75 1.30
N LYS A 111 -2.50 -15.27 2.54
CA LYS A 111 -3.76 -14.80 3.13
C LYS A 111 -4.22 -13.51 2.48
N MET A 112 -3.28 -12.62 2.15
CA MET A 112 -3.58 -11.39 1.42
C MET A 112 -4.05 -11.67 0.01
N ALA A 113 -3.51 -12.70 -0.62
CA ALA A 113 -3.97 -13.14 -1.94
C ALA A 113 -5.45 -13.54 -1.91
N GLU A 114 -5.89 -14.28 -0.90
CA GLU A 114 -7.31 -14.66 -0.75
C GLU A 114 -8.20 -13.43 -0.61
N ILE A 115 -7.80 -12.47 0.22
CA ILE A 115 -8.55 -11.22 0.43
C ILE A 115 -8.66 -10.45 -0.89
N ARG A 116 -7.55 -10.33 -1.61
CA ARG A 116 -7.51 -9.62 -2.89
C ARG A 116 -8.40 -10.28 -3.94
N MET A 117 -8.38 -11.60 -4.01
CA MET A 117 -9.13 -12.32 -5.04
C MET A 117 -10.63 -12.24 -4.85
N LYS A 118 -11.12 -11.91 -3.66
CA LYS A 118 -12.53 -11.63 -3.46
C LYS A 118 -13.01 -10.48 -4.35
N ALA A 119 -12.21 -9.44 -4.47
CA ALA A 119 -12.54 -8.28 -5.30
C ALA A 119 -12.58 -8.61 -6.79
N TRP A 120 -11.90 -9.68 -7.19
CA TRP A 120 -11.78 -10.05 -8.61
C TRP A 120 -12.70 -11.19 -9.04
N GLU A 121 -13.66 -11.58 -8.20
CA GLU A 121 -14.66 -12.57 -8.59
C GLU A 121 -15.38 -12.13 -9.86
N ASN A 122 -15.50 -13.05 -10.83
CA ASN A 122 -16.15 -12.82 -12.12
C ASN A 122 -15.45 -11.79 -13.01
N LEU A 123 -14.21 -11.48 -12.73
CA LEU A 123 -13.36 -10.63 -13.57
C LEU A 123 -12.19 -11.45 -14.11
N THR A 124 -11.72 -11.07 -15.30
CA THR A 124 -10.67 -11.82 -15.99
C THR A 124 -9.31 -11.15 -15.84
N GLU A 125 -8.26 -11.87 -16.20
CA GLU A 125 -6.91 -11.32 -16.28
C GLU A 125 -6.83 -10.15 -17.27
N GLU A 126 -7.57 -10.24 -18.38
CA GLU A 126 -7.64 -9.15 -19.35
C GLU A 126 -8.30 -7.91 -18.76
N ASP A 127 -9.37 -8.10 -17.96
CA ASP A 127 -10.00 -6.99 -17.22
C ASP A 127 -8.99 -6.29 -16.32
N TYR A 128 -8.15 -7.04 -15.62
CA TYR A 128 -7.10 -6.46 -14.78
C TYR A 128 -6.10 -5.64 -15.61
N LYS A 129 -5.65 -6.18 -16.73
CA LYS A 129 -4.71 -5.48 -17.63
C LYS A 129 -5.29 -4.18 -18.15
N ASN A 130 -6.58 -4.18 -18.51
CA ASN A 130 -7.29 -2.98 -18.96
C ASN A 130 -7.41 -1.95 -17.82
N LEU A 131 -7.77 -2.38 -16.63
CA LEU A 131 -7.86 -1.51 -15.46
C LEU A 131 -6.51 -0.85 -15.17
N LYS A 132 -5.45 -1.66 -15.12
CA LYS A 132 -4.09 -1.15 -14.87
C LYS A 132 -3.69 -0.12 -15.93
N ARG A 133 -3.92 -0.43 -17.20
CA ARG A 133 -3.60 0.49 -18.31
C ARG A 133 -4.33 1.82 -18.16
N ILE A 134 -5.61 1.77 -17.83
CA ILE A 134 -6.43 2.97 -17.70
C ILE A 134 -5.98 3.80 -16.50
N LEU A 135 -5.78 3.16 -15.35
CA LEU A 135 -5.34 3.84 -14.13
C LEU A 135 -3.96 4.47 -14.31
N ASP A 136 -3.03 3.75 -14.92
CA ASP A 136 -1.68 4.26 -15.18
C ASP A 136 -1.72 5.49 -16.12
N ARG A 137 -2.61 5.47 -17.11
CA ARG A 137 -2.76 6.61 -18.02
C ARG A 137 -3.35 7.83 -17.32
N ILE A 138 -4.39 7.63 -16.52
CA ILE A 138 -4.97 8.70 -15.70
C ILE A 138 -3.89 9.31 -14.80
N TYR A 139 -3.14 8.47 -14.13
CA TYR A 139 -2.07 8.91 -13.22
C TYR A 139 -1.04 9.76 -13.94
N SER A 140 -0.52 9.27 -15.08
CA SER A 140 0.51 10.00 -15.83
C SER A 140 -0.02 11.29 -16.48
N ASN A 141 -1.30 11.33 -16.85
CA ASN A 141 -1.90 12.55 -17.41
C ASN A 141 -1.92 13.70 -16.41
N LEU A 142 -1.99 13.37 -15.12
CA LEU A 142 -2.06 14.36 -14.04
C LEU A 142 -0.70 14.76 -13.49
N ASP A 143 0.34 14.24 -14.06
CA ASP A 143 1.73 14.50 -13.66
C ASP A 143 2.25 15.73 -14.42
N THR A 144 1.81 16.92 -13.99
CA THR A 144 2.17 18.20 -14.62
C THR A 144 2.89 19.14 -13.66
#